data_254926c832d621c44ba4d145fd770d43
#
_entry.id   254926c832d621c44ba4d145fd770d43
#
_cell.length_a   1.000
_cell.length_b   1.000
_cell.length_c   1.000
_cell.angle_alpha   90.00
_cell.angle_beta   90.00
_cell.angle_gamma   90.00
#
_symmetry.space_group_name_H-M   'P 1'
#
loop_
_entity.id
_entity.type
_entity.pdbx_description
1 polymer ?
#
loop_
_entity_poly.entity_id
_entity_poly.type
_entity_poly.pdbx_seq_one_letter_code
_entity_poly.pdbx_strand_id
1 'polypeptide(L)'
;MKQLGGAGAILAVVIALLAAACGGTSNAANEDSGGGKLTLVAYSTPQEAYEAIIPAFQKTAEGKGVEFEQSYGASGEQSRAVEAGLPADVVEFALDSDITRLVDAGLVDSDWSQNEYKGILTDSVVSFVVRKGNPDDIQTWDDLLKPGVEVVTPNPFTSGGARWNIMAAYGAQIKQGKSKEEAIAYLNELFQHVAVQDASARDALQTFTGGKGDVLLSYENEAITAQQKGENVDYVIPEQTILIENPVAVTSDAPQSATDFVKFLYSDEAQKIFGEKGYRPVVKSVAEQFDYKTPPTLFTIQDFGGWGTVKDEFFDPENGIVAKIEMSLGVSTDSG
;
A
#
# COMPACT_ATOMS: atom_id res chain seq x y z
N MET A 1 -6.77 -73.97 10.77
CA MET A 1 -5.53 -74.78 10.88
C MET A 1 -4.40 -73.87 11.24
N LYS A 2 -3.80 -74.16 12.40
CA LYS A 2 -2.44 -73.84 12.92
C LYS A 2 -2.09 -72.34 12.99
N GLN A 3 -2.15 -71.62 14.15
CA GLN A 3 -1.28 -71.72 15.33
C GLN A 3 0.22 -71.58 15.06
N LEU A 4 0.84 -70.62 15.73
CA LEU A 4 1.78 -70.50 16.84
C LEU A 4 2.63 -69.23 16.54
N GLY A 5 2.98 -68.30 17.40
CA GLY A 5 3.23 -68.35 18.85
C GLY A 5 4.68 -67.89 19.11
N GLY A 6 4.85 -67.08 20.13
CA GLY A 6 6.20 -66.77 20.72
C GLY A 6 6.41 -65.30 20.98
N ALA A 7 6.12 -64.78 22.21
CA ALA A 7 6.95 -64.68 23.39
C ALA A 7 8.28 -63.98 23.11
N GLY A 8 8.57 -62.79 23.59
CA GLY A 8 8.70 -62.30 24.95
C GLY A 8 10.18 -62.01 25.21
N ALA A 9 10.56 -60.80 25.56
CA ALA A 9 11.64 -60.55 26.52
C ALA A 9 11.61 -59.05 26.95
N ILE A 10 11.31 -58.88 28.21
CA ILE A 10 11.50 -57.68 29.02
C ILE A 10 12.98 -57.65 29.40
N LEU A 11 13.67 -56.50 29.25
CA LEU A 11 14.91 -56.26 29.94
C LEU A 11 14.90 -54.86 30.56
N ALA A 12 14.74 -54.84 31.86
CA ALA A 12 14.90 -53.68 32.73
C ALA A 12 16.40 -53.58 33.13
N VAL A 13 17.01 -52.42 33.03
CA VAL A 13 18.28 -52.05 33.69
C VAL A 13 18.18 -50.59 34.12
N VAL A 14 17.84 -50.37 35.36
CA VAL A 14 18.57 -49.90 36.55
C VAL A 14 19.38 -48.60 36.36
N ILE A 15 18.93 -47.65 37.15
CA ILE A 15 19.38 -46.31 37.55
C ILE A 15 20.85 -46.33 38.01
N ALA A 16 21.58 -45.28 37.63
CA ALA A 16 22.69 -44.76 38.43
C ALA A 16 22.65 -43.22 38.44
N LEU A 17 22.24 -42.67 39.58
CA LEU A 17 22.46 -41.28 39.97
C LEU A 17 23.95 -41.08 40.30
N LEU A 18 24.59 -40.06 39.73
CA LEU A 18 25.76 -39.40 40.30
C LEU A 18 25.54 -37.89 40.23
N ALA A 19 25.29 -37.33 41.40
CA ALA A 19 25.37 -35.90 41.66
C ALA A 19 26.84 -35.46 41.73
N ALA A 20 27.21 -34.45 40.98
CA ALA A 20 28.40 -33.64 41.27
C ALA A 20 27.98 -32.17 41.07
N ALA A 21 27.84 -31.51 42.20
CA ALA A 21 27.72 -30.06 42.28
C ALA A 21 29.12 -29.45 42.07
N CYS A 22 29.23 -28.48 41.18
CA CYS A 22 30.19 -27.40 41.29
C CYS A 22 29.62 -26.17 40.56
N GLY A 23 29.45 -25.10 41.33
CA GLY A 23 28.94 -23.83 40.89
C GLY A 23 29.88 -23.12 39.91
N GLY A 24 29.25 -22.45 39.01
CA GLY A 24 29.82 -21.47 38.12
C GLY A 24 28.68 -20.60 37.64
N THR A 25 28.43 -19.51 38.34
CA THR A 25 27.61 -18.40 37.83
C THR A 25 28.37 -17.75 36.70
N SER A 26 28.14 -18.22 35.47
CA SER A 26 28.36 -17.42 34.27
C SER A 26 27.03 -16.77 33.93
N ASN A 27 26.94 -15.50 34.24
CA ASN A 27 26.05 -14.59 33.50
C ASN A 27 26.46 -14.68 32.02
N ALA A 28 25.86 -15.59 31.30
CA ALA A 28 25.73 -15.43 29.88
C ALA A 28 24.70 -14.32 29.71
N ALA A 29 25.17 -13.08 29.53
CA ALA A 29 24.41 -12.11 28.79
C ALA A 29 24.03 -12.83 27.50
N ASN A 30 22.76 -13.12 27.32
CA ASN A 30 22.21 -13.33 26.00
C ASN A 30 22.54 -12.04 25.24
N GLU A 31 23.60 -12.03 24.46
CA GLU A 31 23.64 -11.22 23.26
C GLU A 31 22.51 -11.78 22.42
N ASP A 32 21.37 -11.08 22.50
CA ASP A 32 20.29 -11.21 21.56
C ASP A 32 20.90 -10.87 20.20
N SER A 33 21.37 -11.92 19.51
CA SER A 33 21.86 -11.77 18.15
C SER A 33 20.63 -11.35 17.34
N GLY A 34 20.56 -10.07 17.02
CA GLY A 34 19.47 -9.39 16.31
C GLY A 34 19.12 -10.05 14.99
N GLY A 35 18.45 -11.19 15.03
CA GLY A 35 18.00 -11.98 13.93
C GLY A 35 16.63 -12.54 14.30
N GLY A 36 15.58 -11.87 13.89
CA GLY A 36 14.19 -12.29 14.00
C GLY A 36 13.56 -12.29 12.62
N LYS A 37 12.33 -12.77 12.54
CA LYS A 37 11.51 -12.70 11.34
C LYS A 37 10.55 -11.53 11.47
N LEU A 38 10.45 -10.72 10.42
CA LEU A 38 9.45 -9.65 10.29
C LEU A 38 8.49 -9.96 9.14
N THR A 39 7.22 -9.72 9.39
CA THR A 39 6.18 -9.82 8.37
C THR A 39 5.73 -8.42 7.96
N LEU A 40 6.02 -8.05 6.72
CA LEU A 40 5.56 -6.81 6.09
C LEU A 40 4.30 -7.11 5.28
N VAL A 41 3.21 -6.44 5.60
CA VAL A 41 1.97 -6.47 4.82
C VAL A 41 1.74 -5.08 4.23
N ALA A 42 1.78 -4.98 2.89
CA ALA A 42 1.73 -3.69 2.24
C ALA A 42 0.76 -3.68 1.04
N TYR A 43 0.36 -2.47 0.64
CA TYR A 43 -0.34 -2.31 -0.63
C TYR A 43 0.61 -2.64 -1.81
N SER A 44 0.06 -2.76 -3.03
CA SER A 44 0.77 -3.42 -4.13
C SER A 44 1.95 -2.63 -4.70
N THR A 45 1.94 -1.29 -4.61
CA THR A 45 2.88 -0.45 -5.39
C THR A 45 4.29 -0.32 -4.81
N PRO A 46 4.57 -0.41 -3.49
CA PRO A 46 5.92 -0.21 -2.96
C PRO A 46 6.84 -1.44 -3.06
N GLN A 47 6.39 -2.54 -3.63
CA GLN A 47 7.17 -3.79 -3.69
C GLN A 47 8.58 -3.56 -4.22
N GLU A 48 8.76 -2.84 -5.34
CA GLU A 48 10.07 -2.58 -5.94
C GLU A 48 10.97 -1.67 -5.07
N ALA A 49 10.37 -0.82 -4.24
CA ALA A 49 11.13 -0.04 -3.28
C ALA A 49 11.62 -0.94 -2.14
N TYR A 50 10.78 -1.81 -1.61
CA TYR A 50 11.15 -2.76 -0.55
C TYR A 50 12.18 -3.80 -1.00
N GLU A 51 12.19 -4.22 -2.25
CA GLU A 51 13.25 -5.07 -2.81
C GLU A 51 14.65 -4.46 -2.66
N ALA A 52 14.75 -3.13 -2.61
CA ALA A 52 16.01 -2.42 -2.39
C ALA A 52 16.20 -1.99 -0.91
N ILE A 53 15.14 -1.59 -0.23
CA ILE A 53 15.14 -1.09 1.15
C ILE A 53 15.47 -2.22 2.14
N ILE A 54 14.87 -3.39 2.00
CA ILE A 54 15.10 -4.52 2.93
C ILE A 54 16.58 -4.94 2.95
N PRO A 55 17.26 -5.15 1.81
CA PRO A 55 18.70 -5.41 1.83
C PRO A 55 19.56 -4.26 2.37
N ALA A 56 19.10 -3.00 2.28
CA ALA A 56 19.79 -1.87 2.88
C ALA A 56 19.65 -1.90 4.41
N PHE A 57 18.44 -2.12 4.93
CA PHE A 57 18.20 -2.30 6.36
C PHE A 57 19.02 -3.46 6.95
N GLN A 58 19.07 -4.61 6.27
CA GLN A 58 19.83 -5.79 6.71
C GLN A 58 21.35 -5.56 6.83
N LYS A 59 21.87 -4.47 6.26
CA LYS A 59 23.29 -4.07 6.44
C LYS A 59 23.52 -3.21 7.68
N THR A 60 22.47 -2.68 8.28
CA THR A 60 22.56 -1.91 9.55
C THR A 60 22.78 -2.85 10.72
N ALA A 61 23.13 -2.29 11.88
CA ALA A 61 23.31 -3.09 13.11
C ALA A 61 21.97 -3.70 13.56
N GLU A 62 20.90 -2.92 13.46
CA GLU A 62 19.54 -3.29 13.88
C GLU A 62 18.90 -4.31 12.93
N GLY A 63 19.22 -4.25 11.65
CA GLY A 63 18.65 -5.14 10.63
C GLY A 63 19.45 -6.41 10.39
N LYS A 64 20.63 -6.53 11.01
CA LYS A 64 21.50 -7.69 10.77
C LYS A 64 20.86 -9.00 11.21
N GLY A 65 20.68 -9.92 10.25
CA GLY A 65 20.08 -11.23 10.50
C GLY A 65 18.55 -11.23 10.57
N VAL A 66 17.88 -10.09 10.35
CA VAL A 66 16.43 -10.03 10.24
C VAL A 66 16.00 -10.62 8.90
N GLU A 67 15.10 -11.59 8.93
CA GLU A 67 14.46 -12.18 7.76
C GLU A 67 13.09 -11.54 7.53
N PHE A 68 12.66 -11.39 6.26
CA PHE A 68 11.38 -10.79 5.94
C PHE A 68 10.45 -11.77 5.24
N GLU A 69 9.22 -11.86 5.74
CA GLU A 69 8.07 -12.30 4.95
C GLU A 69 7.32 -11.09 4.46
N GLN A 70 6.85 -11.15 3.21
CA GLN A 70 6.24 -10.00 2.56
C GLN A 70 4.92 -10.41 1.90
N SER A 71 3.87 -9.60 2.08
CA SER A 71 2.58 -9.75 1.41
C SER A 71 2.20 -8.43 0.75
N TYR A 72 1.92 -8.47 -0.54
CA TYR A 72 1.51 -7.29 -1.32
C TYR A 72 0.18 -7.56 -2.01
N GLY A 73 -0.72 -6.57 -1.99
CA GLY A 73 -2.03 -6.69 -2.61
C GLY A 73 -2.81 -5.38 -2.62
N ALA A 74 -4.10 -5.45 -2.88
CA ALA A 74 -4.96 -4.29 -2.75
C ALA A 74 -5.03 -3.82 -1.30
N SER A 75 -4.86 -2.51 -1.04
CA SER A 75 -4.72 -1.95 0.30
C SER A 75 -5.85 -2.34 1.25
N GLY A 76 -7.09 -2.16 0.82
CA GLY A 76 -8.26 -2.52 1.63
C GLY A 76 -8.37 -4.03 1.89
N GLU A 77 -7.99 -4.88 0.93
CA GLU A 77 -7.94 -6.34 1.11
C GLU A 77 -6.87 -6.74 2.12
N GLN A 78 -5.66 -6.19 2.01
CA GLN A 78 -4.57 -6.46 2.94
C GLN A 78 -4.94 -6.02 4.37
N SER A 79 -5.53 -4.83 4.53
CA SER A 79 -6.00 -4.35 5.84
C SER A 79 -7.05 -5.29 6.44
N ARG A 80 -8.05 -5.72 5.66
CA ARG A 80 -9.06 -6.70 6.12
C ARG A 80 -8.44 -8.07 6.44
N ALA A 81 -7.46 -8.51 5.66
CA ALA A 81 -6.77 -9.78 5.91
C ALA A 81 -6.00 -9.73 7.25
N VAL A 82 -5.33 -8.63 7.57
CA VAL A 82 -4.67 -8.43 8.87
C VAL A 82 -5.71 -8.41 10.00
N GLU A 83 -6.81 -7.67 9.83
CA GLU A 83 -7.92 -7.66 10.79
C GLU A 83 -8.49 -9.08 11.02
N ALA A 84 -8.54 -9.91 9.99
CA ALA A 84 -8.99 -11.30 10.05
C ALA A 84 -7.93 -12.30 10.55
N GLY A 85 -6.73 -11.83 10.89
CA GLY A 85 -5.67 -12.64 11.52
C GLY A 85 -4.49 -13.00 10.62
N LEU A 86 -4.32 -12.36 9.46
CA LEU A 86 -3.07 -12.45 8.70
C LEU A 86 -1.93 -11.87 9.56
N PRO A 87 -0.87 -12.63 9.87
CA PRO A 87 0.24 -12.09 10.64
C PRO A 87 0.87 -10.87 9.95
N ALA A 88 1.12 -9.83 10.73
CA ALA A 88 1.81 -8.63 10.28
C ALA A 88 2.53 -7.96 11.45
N ASP A 89 3.79 -7.58 11.26
CA ASP A 89 4.56 -6.78 12.20
C ASP A 89 4.63 -5.31 11.77
N VAL A 90 4.70 -5.10 10.45
CA VAL A 90 4.67 -3.77 9.82
C VAL A 90 3.60 -3.77 8.74
N VAL A 91 2.77 -2.74 8.75
CA VAL A 91 1.73 -2.52 7.74
C VAL A 91 1.96 -1.19 7.04
N GLU A 92 1.87 -1.18 5.70
CA GLU A 92 1.91 0.03 4.89
C GLU A 92 0.75 0.01 3.90
N PHE A 93 -0.12 1.00 3.99
CA PHE A 93 -1.34 1.02 3.18
C PHE A 93 -1.44 2.30 2.32
N ALA A 94 -2.39 2.27 1.40
CA ALA A 94 -2.66 3.44 0.57
C ALA A 94 -3.42 4.54 1.30
N LEU A 95 -4.15 4.20 2.38
CA LEU A 95 -5.05 5.11 3.09
C LEU A 95 -4.84 5.02 4.61
N ASP A 96 -4.96 6.15 5.31
CA ASP A 96 -5.01 6.18 6.78
C ASP A 96 -6.20 5.41 7.36
N SER A 97 -7.33 5.38 6.64
CA SER A 97 -8.50 4.60 7.05
C SER A 97 -8.26 3.09 7.07
N ASP A 98 -7.30 2.58 6.31
CA ASP A 98 -6.90 1.17 6.34
C ASP A 98 -6.04 0.86 7.59
N ILE A 99 -5.25 1.84 8.08
CA ILE A 99 -4.59 1.75 9.40
C ILE A 99 -5.62 1.91 10.53
N THR A 100 -6.55 2.88 10.41
CA THR A 100 -7.59 3.12 11.42
C THR A 100 -8.43 1.88 11.68
N ARG A 101 -8.74 1.08 10.66
CA ARG A 101 -9.38 -0.23 10.82
C ARG A 101 -8.63 -1.13 11.81
N LEU A 102 -7.30 -1.17 11.72
CA LEU A 102 -6.47 -1.98 12.61
C LEU A 102 -6.37 -1.38 14.02
N VAL A 103 -6.42 -0.05 14.13
CA VAL A 103 -6.54 0.63 15.43
C VAL A 103 -7.86 0.27 16.11
N ASP A 104 -8.96 0.32 15.38
CA ASP A 104 -10.30 -0.05 15.91
C ASP A 104 -10.36 -1.53 16.31
N ALA A 105 -9.61 -2.40 15.65
CA ALA A 105 -9.45 -3.81 15.99
C ALA A 105 -8.45 -4.06 17.14
N GLY A 106 -7.74 -3.03 17.63
CA GLY A 106 -6.72 -3.15 18.68
C GLY A 106 -5.43 -3.81 18.22
N LEU A 107 -5.16 -3.85 16.91
CA LEU A 107 -3.97 -4.45 16.29
C LEU A 107 -2.85 -3.42 16.03
N VAL A 108 -3.16 -2.14 16.06
CA VAL A 108 -2.24 -1.02 15.93
C VAL A 108 -2.54 0.00 17.02
N ASP A 109 -1.53 0.56 17.64
CA ASP A 109 -1.72 1.53 18.71
C ASP A 109 -2.27 2.85 18.18
N SER A 110 -3.13 3.52 18.95
CA SER A 110 -3.81 4.76 18.54
C SER A 110 -2.89 5.96 18.32
N ASP A 111 -1.65 5.87 18.77
CA ASP A 111 -0.62 6.89 18.62
C ASP A 111 0.33 6.65 17.42
N TRP A 112 0.03 5.68 16.55
CA TRP A 112 0.83 5.31 15.39
C TRP A 112 1.25 6.51 14.51
N SER A 113 0.44 7.55 14.48
CA SER A 113 0.66 8.76 13.65
C SER A 113 1.30 9.93 14.42
N GLN A 114 1.81 9.73 15.65
CA GLN A 114 2.35 10.82 16.47
C GLN A 114 3.81 11.20 16.16
N ASN A 115 4.41 10.65 15.12
CA ASN A 115 5.73 11.08 14.67
C ASN A 115 5.64 12.43 13.89
N GLU A 116 6.79 13.00 13.57
CA GLU A 116 6.88 14.29 12.84
C GLU A 116 6.23 14.27 11.45
N TYR A 117 6.12 13.07 10.84
CA TYR A 117 5.50 12.83 9.53
C TYR A 117 4.03 12.41 9.64
N LYS A 118 3.45 12.40 10.84
CA LYS A 118 2.06 11.99 11.10
C LYS A 118 1.75 10.56 10.60
N GLY A 119 2.72 9.67 10.68
CA GLY A 119 2.61 8.30 10.20
C GLY A 119 2.72 8.13 8.68
N ILE A 120 2.84 9.23 7.92
CA ILE A 120 2.99 9.17 6.47
C ILE A 120 4.44 8.83 6.11
N LEU A 121 4.62 7.80 5.31
CA LEU A 121 5.92 7.30 4.89
C LEU A 121 6.39 7.90 3.56
N THR A 122 5.47 7.98 2.61
CA THR A 122 5.74 8.51 1.27
C THR A 122 4.55 9.29 0.76
N ASP A 123 4.82 10.24 -0.12
CA ASP A 123 3.81 10.95 -0.88
C ASP A 123 3.87 10.54 -2.37
N SER A 124 2.78 10.82 -3.08
CA SER A 124 2.68 10.72 -4.53
C SER A 124 1.58 11.68 -5.03
N VAL A 125 1.27 11.64 -6.31
CA VAL A 125 0.11 12.32 -6.88
C VAL A 125 -0.62 11.40 -7.85
N VAL A 126 -1.91 11.62 -8.05
CA VAL A 126 -2.64 10.95 -9.13
C VAL A 126 -2.20 11.52 -10.47
N SER A 127 -1.88 10.64 -11.39
CA SER A 127 -1.44 10.94 -12.75
C SER A 127 -2.23 10.12 -13.79
N PHE A 128 -2.17 10.56 -15.03
CA PHE A 128 -2.66 9.83 -16.20
C PHE A 128 -1.48 9.09 -16.82
N VAL A 129 -1.43 7.77 -16.72
CA VAL A 129 -0.48 6.95 -17.48
C VAL A 129 -1.08 6.75 -18.86
N VAL A 130 -0.35 7.14 -19.89
CA VAL A 130 -0.80 7.14 -21.29
C VAL A 130 0.12 6.31 -22.15
N ARG A 131 -0.35 5.93 -23.32
CA ARG A 131 0.49 5.26 -24.31
C ARG A 131 1.66 6.14 -24.70
N LYS A 132 2.77 5.55 -25.11
CA LYS A 132 3.98 6.30 -25.51
C LYS A 132 3.66 7.32 -26.59
N GLY A 133 4.05 8.58 -26.34
CA GLY A 133 3.79 9.71 -27.23
C GLY A 133 2.39 10.31 -27.08
N ASN A 134 1.57 9.80 -26.14
CA ASN A 134 0.21 10.30 -25.85
C ASN A 134 -0.64 10.52 -27.11
N PRO A 135 -0.94 9.47 -27.91
CA PRO A 135 -1.58 9.62 -29.22
C PRO A 135 -2.99 10.24 -29.14
N ASP A 136 -3.69 10.10 -28.00
CA ASP A 136 -5.04 10.60 -27.80
C ASP A 136 -5.06 12.01 -27.18
N ASP A 137 -3.87 12.61 -27.00
CA ASP A 137 -3.67 13.94 -26.42
C ASP A 137 -4.48 14.12 -25.12
N ILE A 138 -4.27 13.20 -24.17
CA ILE A 138 -4.85 13.22 -22.84
C ILE A 138 -4.01 14.12 -21.93
N GLN A 139 -4.52 15.30 -21.57
CA GLN A 139 -3.85 16.30 -20.77
C GLN A 139 -4.65 16.73 -19.53
N THR A 140 -5.97 16.69 -19.64
CA THR A 140 -6.91 17.19 -18.65
C THR A 140 -7.93 16.14 -18.25
N TRP A 141 -8.62 16.37 -17.16
CA TRP A 141 -9.71 15.50 -16.72
C TRP A 141 -10.84 15.41 -17.75
N ASP A 142 -11.11 16.50 -18.47
CA ASP A 142 -12.16 16.51 -19.51
C ASP A 142 -11.76 15.65 -20.73
N ASP A 143 -10.47 15.43 -20.97
CA ASP A 143 -10.02 14.56 -22.07
C ASP A 143 -10.35 13.08 -21.82
N LEU A 144 -10.55 12.66 -20.56
CA LEU A 144 -10.97 11.32 -20.22
C LEU A 144 -12.41 11.00 -20.70
N LEU A 145 -13.19 12.05 -20.97
CA LEU A 145 -14.58 11.94 -21.47
C LEU A 145 -14.67 12.06 -22.98
N LYS A 146 -13.56 12.11 -23.70
CA LYS A 146 -13.56 12.10 -25.17
C LYS A 146 -14.21 10.82 -25.71
N PRO A 147 -15.05 10.90 -26.75
CA PRO A 147 -15.64 9.70 -27.33
C PRO A 147 -14.60 8.67 -27.75
N GLY A 148 -14.76 7.45 -27.27
CA GLY A 148 -13.88 6.32 -27.58
C GLY A 148 -12.66 6.17 -26.67
N VAL A 149 -12.39 7.08 -25.74
CA VAL A 149 -11.36 6.93 -24.73
C VAL A 149 -11.77 5.85 -23.71
N GLU A 150 -10.95 4.84 -23.55
CA GLU A 150 -11.12 3.79 -22.57
C GLU A 150 -10.19 4.02 -21.37
N VAL A 151 -10.79 4.18 -20.18
CA VAL A 151 -10.08 4.39 -18.92
C VAL A 151 -9.87 3.06 -18.21
N VAL A 152 -8.67 2.85 -17.65
CA VAL A 152 -8.35 1.77 -16.72
C VAL A 152 -8.13 2.37 -15.34
N THR A 153 -8.69 1.76 -14.32
CA THR A 153 -8.48 2.14 -12.92
C THR A 153 -8.71 0.92 -12.03
N PRO A 154 -8.10 0.83 -10.85
CA PRO A 154 -8.46 -0.26 -9.93
C PRO A 154 -9.85 -0.06 -9.32
N ASN A 155 -10.38 -1.13 -8.72
CA ASN A 155 -11.70 -1.12 -8.07
C ASN A 155 -11.64 -0.37 -6.72
N PRO A 156 -12.53 0.60 -6.44
CA PRO A 156 -12.51 1.40 -5.22
C PRO A 156 -12.93 0.66 -3.94
N PHE A 157 -13.53 -0.52 -4.08
CA PHE A 157 -13.96 -1.33 -2.93
C PHE A 157 -12.87 -2.33 -2.47
N THR A 158 -11.85 -2.56 -3.30
CA THR A 158 -10.66 -3.35 -2.94
C THR A 158 -9.42 -2.49 -2.77
N SER A 159 -9.19 -1.53 -3.68
CA SER A 159 -7.98 -0.72 -3.81
C SER A 159 -8.12 0.68 -3.20
N GLY A 160 -7.25 0.99 -2.23
CA GLY A 160 -7.10 2.37 -1.75
C GLY A 160 -6.61 3.33 -2.84
N GLY A 161 -5.78 2.84 -3.79
CA GLY A 161 -5.33 3.62 -4.95
C GLY A 161 -6.48 4.10 -5.82
N ALA A 162 -7.50 3.27 -6.03
CA ALA A 162 -8.70 3.67 -6.75
C ALA A 162 -9.46 4.80 -6.05
N ARG A 163 -9.50 4.79 -4.71
CA ARG A 163 -10.14 5.87 -3.95
C ARG A 163 -9.42 7.20 -4.14
N TRP A 164 -8.09 7.20 -4.17
CA TRP A 164 -7.31 8.37 -4.53
C TRP A 164 -7.64 8.86 -5.95
N ASN A 165 -7.73 7.96 -6.93
CA ASN A 165 -8.07 8.32 -8.32
C ASN A 165 -9.44 9.00 -8.42
N ILE A 166 -10.45 8.47 -7.72
CA ILE A 166 -11.80 9.02 -7.69
C ILE A 166 -11.81 10.38 -7.00
N MET A 167 -11.14 10.51 -5.85
CA MET A 167 -11.07 11.79 -5.14
C MET A 167 -10.27 12.84 -5.90
N ALA A 168 -9.26 12.42 -6.70
CA ALA A 168 -8.57 13.32 -7.63
C ALA A 168 -9.52 13.83 -8.73
N ALA A 169 -10.29 12.92 -9.32
CA ALA A 169 -11.28 13.28 -10.36
C ALA A 169 -12.36 14.23 -9.82
N TYR A 170 -12.98 13.87 -8.69
CA TYR A 170 -13.98 14.71 -8.02
C TYR A 170 -13.40 16.06 -7.60
N GLY A 171 -12.27 16.03 -6.89
CA GLY A 171 -11.63 17.24 -6.37
C GLY A 171 -11.16 18.19 -7.47
N ALA A 172 -10.71 17.67 -8.60
CA ALA A 172 -10.36 18.50 -9.76
C ALA A 172 -11.55 19.32 -10.25
N GLN A 173 -12.75 18.73 -10.31
CA GLN A 173 -13.96 19.44 -10.71
C GLN A 173 -14.31 20.55 -9.69
N ILE A 174 -14.24 20.25 -8.40
CA ILE A 174 -14.47 21.24 -7.33
C ILE A 174 -13.45 22.39 -7.42
N LYS A 175 -12.15 22.07 -7.63
CA LYS A 175 -11.10 23.10 -7.76
C LYS A 175 -11.19 23.94 -9.03
N GLN A 176 -11.90 23.46 -10.04
CA GLN A 176 -12.29 24.22 -11.22
C GLN A 176 -13.53 25.09 -10.99
N GLY A 177 -14.12 25.07 -9.79
CA GLY A 177 -15.27 25.88 -9.39
C GLY A 177 -16.62 25.25 -9.72
N LYS A 178 -16.68 23.99 -10.09
CA LYS A 178 -17.94 23.25 -10.31
C LYS A 178 -18.62 22.95 -8.96
N SER A 179 -19.94 22.84 -8.97
CA SER A 179 -20.73 22.43 -7.80
C SER A 179 -20.48 20.95 -7.47
N LYS A 180 -20.91 20.53 -6.29
CA LYS A 180 -20.86 19.11 -5.87
C LYS A 180 -21.64 18.22 -6.84
N GLU A 181 -22.83 18.66 -7.25
CA GLU A 181 -23.69 17.94 -8.17
C GLU A 181 -23.03 17.78 -9.55
N GLU A 182 -22.37 18.83 -10.05
CA GLU A 182 -21.62 18.79 -11.32
C GLU A 182 -20.40 17.86 -11.23
N ALA A 183 -19.69 17.88 -10.09
CA ALA A 183 -18.56 16.98 -9.86
C ALA A 183 -19.01 15.51 -9.76
N ILE A 184 -20.17 15.23 -9.15
CA ILE A 184 -20.76 13.88 -9.12
C ILE A 184 -21.23 13.48 -10.53
N ALA A 185 -21.82 14.39 -11.30
CA ALA A 185 -22.19 14.11 -12.68
C ALA A 185 -20.96 13.76 -13.54
N TYR A 186 -19.85 14.48 -13.34
CA TYR A 186 -18.57 14.14 -13.97
C TYR A 186 -18.12 12.72 -13.61
N LEU A 187 -18.17 12.30 -12.32
CA LEU A 187 -17.83 10.94 -11.93
C LEU A 187 -18.72 9.90 -12.61
N ASN A 188 -20.04 10.15 -12.68
CA ASN A 188 -20.97 9.27 -13.40
C ASN A 188 -20.57 9.08 -14.86
N GLU A 189 -20.16 10.14 -15.54
CA GLU A 189 -19.71 10.09 -16.94
C GLU A 189 -18.36 9.38 -17.05
N LEU A 190 -17.39 9.71 -16.19
CA LEU A 190 -16.07 9.07 -16.15
C LEU A 190 -16.20 7.55 -16.02
N PHE A 191 -17.06 7.06 -15.11
CA PHE A 191 -17.26 5.63 -14.91
C PHE A 191 -17.86 4.91 -16.13
N GLN A 192 -18.57 5.62 -17.02
CA GLN A 192 -19.03 5.05 -18.30
C GLN A 192 -17.86 4.84 -19.29
N HIS A 193 -16.75 5.54 -19.11
CA HIS A 193 -15.51 5.36 -19.87
C HIS A 193 -14.57 4.33 -19.26
N VAL A 194 -14.84 3.84 -18.03
CA VAL A 194 -14.01 2.83 -17.37
C VAL A 194 -14.27 1.48 -18.02
N ALA A 195 -13.25 1.00 -18.76
CA ALA A 195 -13.29 -0.28 -19.46
C ALA A 195 -12.89 -1.47 -18.57
N VAL A 196 -12.01 -1.23 -17.58
CA VAL A 196 -11.50 -2.27 -16.68
C VAL A 196 -11.29 -1.70 -15.28
N GLN A 197 -11.68 -2.50 -14.27
CA GLN A 197 -11.43 -2.24 -12.85
C GLN A 197 -10.76 -3.47 -12.22
N ASP A 198 -9.44 -3.42 -12.11
CA ASP A 198 -8.67 -4.50 -11.50
C ASP A 198 -8.69 -4.42 -9.97
N ALA A 199 -8.33 -5.51 -9.28
CA ALA A 199 -8.36 -5.57 -7.82
C ALA A 199 -7.37 -4.59 -7.17
N SER A 200 -6.18 -4.40 -7.76
CA SER A 200 -5.14 -3.51 -7.23
C SER A 200 -4.59 -2.53 -8.27
N ALA A 201 -3.88 -1.49 -7.81
CA ALA A 201 -3.21 -0.54 -8.71
C ALA A 201 -2.15 -1.21 -9.58
N ARG A 202 -1.43 -2.21 -9.04
CA ARG A 202 -0.44 -2.98 -9.78
C ARG A 202 -1.09 -3.83 -10.88
N ASP A 203 -2.22 -4.47 -10.61
CA ASP A 203 -2.94 -5.26 -11.60
C ASP A 203 -3.46 -4.34 -12.73
N ALA A 204 -3.99 -3.16 -12.38
CA ALA A 204 -4.44 -2.16 -13.35
C ALA A 204 -3.29 -1.69 -14.27
N LEU A 205 -2.08 -1.49 -13.71
CA LEU A 205 -0.90 -1.18 -14.51
C LEU A 205 -0.53 -2.33 -15.46
N GLN A 206 -0.59 -3.58 -15.00
CA GLN A 206 -0.33 -4.76 -15.84
C GLN A 206 -1.37 -4.89 -16.97
N THR A 207 -2.64 -4.70 -16.65
CA THR A 207 -3.73 -4.67 -17.64
C THR A 207 -3.48 -3.59 -18.69
N PHE A 208 -3.12 -2.37 -18.25
CA PHE A 208 -2.81 -1.27 -19.14
C PHE A 208 -1.57 -1.59 -20.00
N THR A 209 -0.44 -1.96 -19.42
CA THR A 209 0.80 -2.29 -20.20
C THR A 209 0.59 -3.49 -21.11
N GLY A 210 -0.32 -4.41 -20.76
CA GLY A 210 -0.79 -5.52 -21.58
C GLY A 210 -1.66 -5.10 -22.79
N GLY A 211 -1.94 -3.82 -22.96
CA GLY A 211 -2.59 -3.25 -24.15
C GLY A 211 -4.07 -2.91 -24.00
N LYS A 212 -4.64 -2.91 -22.79
CA LYS A 212 -6.03 -2.51 -22.54
C LYS A 212 -6.12 -1.03 -22.17
N GLY A 213 -7.16 -0.36 -22.69
CA GLY A 213 -7.45 1.05 -22.45
C GLY A 213 -6.45 2.01 -23.09
N ASP A 214 -6.78 3.28 -23.09
CA ASP A 214 -5.99 4.38 -23.66
C ASP A 214 -5.29 5.18 -22.58
N VAL A 215 -5.88 5.22 -21.39
CA VAL A 215 -5.35 5.90 -20.20
C VAL A 215 -5.60 5.08 -18.94
N LEU A 216 -4.60 5.06 -18.06
CA LEU A 216 -4.71 4.49 -16.72
C LEU A 216 -4.63 5.62 -15.68
N LEU A 217 -5.62 5.68 -14.80
CA LEU A 217 -5.54 6.51 -13.60
C LEU A 217 -4.69 5.77 -12.56
N SER A 218 -3.57 6.35 -12.18
CA SER A 218 -2.64 5.74 -11.23
C SER A 218 -1.77 6.78 -10.52
N TYR A 219 -0.88 6.28 -9.69
CA TYR A 219 0.13 7.07 -8.99
C TYR A 219 1.28 7.45 -9.94
N GLU A 220 1.91 8.61 -9.70
CA GLU A 220 3.11 9.03 -10.41
C GLU A 220 4.24 7.99 -10.32
N ASN A 221 4.48 7.43 -9.14
CA ASN A 221 5.51 6.41 -8.94
C ASN A 221 5.27 5.13 -9.75
N GLU A 222 4.03 4.74 -10.01
CA GLU A 222 3.72 3.58 -10.87
C GLU A 222 4.11 3.85 -12.32
N ALA A 223 3.84 5.05 -12.82
CA ALA A 223 4.26 5.46 -14.17
C ALA A 223 5.79 5.45 -14.30
N ILE A 224 6.49 6.02 -13.31
CA ILE A 224 7.96 6.07 -13.27
C ILE A 224 8.54 4.66 -13.19
N THR A 225 7.99 3.80 -12.33
CA THR A 225 8.40 2.40 -12.21
C THR A 225 8.19 1.63 -13.52
N ALA A 226 7.07 1.83 -14.19
CA ALA A 226 6.80 1.24 -15.50
C ALA A 226 7.85 1.66 -16.55
N GLN A 227 8.16 2.95 -16.62
CA GLN A 227 9.21 3.47 -17.51
C GLN A 227 10.60 2.90 -17.19
N GLN A 228 10.95 2.77 -15.90
CA GLN A 228 12.21 2.15 -15.46
C GLN A 228 12.31 0.67 -15.85
N LYS A 229 11.18 -0.02 -15.92
CA LYS A 229 11.09 -1.41 -16.41
C LYS A 229 11.07 -1.52 -17.94
N GLY A 230 11.11 -0.39 -18.65
CA GLY A 230 11.12 -0.35 -20.12
C GLY A 230 9.73 -0.45 -20.75
N GLU A 231 8.67 -0.27 -19.98
CA GLU A 231 7.32 -0.26 -20.54
C GLU A 231 7.10 0.97 -21.43
N ASN A 232 6.29 0.79 -22.46
CA ASN A 232 6.07 1.78 -23.51
C ASN A 232 4.96 2.77 -23.14
N VAL A 233 5.20 3.52 -22.04
CA VAL A 233 4.26 4.48 -21.49
C VAL A 233 4.89 5.85 -21.30
N ASP A 234 4.04 6.87 -21.33
CA ASP A 234 4.30 8.20 -20.80
C ASP A 234 3.28 8.51 -19.69
N TYR A 235 3.44 9.62 -19.00
CA TYR A 235 2.43 10.05 -18.04
C TYR A 235 2.27 11.57 -18.04
N VAL A 236 1.09 11.99 -17.63
CA VAL A 236 0.70 13.39 -17.49
C VAL A 236 0.26 13.62 -16.04
N ILE A 237 0.78 14.66 -15.41
CA ILE A 237 0.25 15.15 -14.14
C ILE A 237 -0.72 16.27 -14.51
N PRO A 238 -2.04 16.10 -14.27
CA PRO A 238 -3.02 17.11 -14.56
C PRO A 238 -2.82 18.36 -13.68
N GLU A 239 -3.27 19.52 -14.15
CA GLU A 239 -3.14 20.79 -13.41
C GLU A 239 -3.75 20.73 -12.01
N GLN A 240 -4.90 20.06 -11.89
CA GLN A 240 -5.59 19.81 -10.63
C GLN A 240 -5.42 18.34 -10.29
N THR A 241 -4.74 18.03 -9.19
CA THR A 241 -4.64 16.65 -8.69
C THR A 241 -4.50 16.63 -7.19
N ILE A 242 -4.68 15.44 -6.60
CA ILE A 242 -4.61 15.23 -5.15
C ILE A 242 -3.21 14.77 -4.74
N LEU A 243 -2.76 15.26 -3.59
CA LEU A 243 -1.62 14.69 -2.88
C LEU A 243 -2.05 13.34 -2.29
N ILE A 244 -1.33 12.30 -2.65
CA ILE A 244 -1.46 10.97 -2.07
C ILE A 244 -0.50 10.88 -0.89
N GLU A 245 -1.00 10.44 0.26
CA GLU A 245 -0.25 10.27 1.49
C GLU A 245 -0.36 8.81 1.93
N ASN A 246 0.75 8.06 1.92
CA ASN A 246 0.77 6.63 2.23
C ASN A 246 1.28 6.38 3.65
N PRO A 247 0.44 5.86 4.55
CA PRO A 247 0.79 5.63 5.94
C PRO A 247 1.50 4.29 6.16
N VAL A 248 2.35 4.25 7.19
CA VAL A 248 2.99 3.06 7.75
C VAL A 248 2.76 2.97 9.24
N ALA A 249 2.57 1.76 9.76
CA ALA A 249 2.46 1.52 11.20
C ALA A 249 3.12 0.20 11.61
N VAL A 250 3.48 0.11 12.88
CA VAL A 250 3.90 -1.12 13.55
C VAL A 250 2.68 -1.70 14.26
N THR A 251 2.48 -3.01 14.21
CA THR A 251 1.41 -3.66 14.99
C THR A 251 1.77 -3.75 16.48
N SER A 252 0.76 -3.79 17.35
CA SER A 252 0.96 -3.69 18.80
C SER A 252 1.80 -4.83 19.40
N ASP A 253 1.76 -6.03 18.81
CA ASP A 253 2.50 -7.21 19.29
C ASP A 253 3.83 -7.43 18.54
N ALA A 254 4.23 -6.50 17.67
CA ALA A 254 5.42 -6.64 16.84
C ALA A 254 6.73 -6.58 17.67
N PRO A 255 7.79 -7.30 17.25
CA PRO A 255 9.08 -7.24 17.91
C PRO A 255 9.76 -5.87 17.71
N GLN A 256 10.74 -5.54 18.55
CA GLN A 256 11.50 -4.29 18.48
C GLN A 256 12.11 -4.03 17.08
N SER A 257 12.52 -5.08 16.38
CA SER A 257 13.05 -4.97 15.01
C SER A 257 12.05 -4.38 14.00
N ALA A 258 10.73 -4.49 14.24
CA ALA A 258 9.71 -3.81 13.43
C ALA A 258 9.75 -2.29 13.63
N THR A 259 9.86 -1.84 14.88
CA THR A 259 10.06 -0.42 15.20
C THR A 259 11.35 0.13 14.60
N ASP A 260 12.44 -0.64 14.70
CA ASP A 260 13.74 -0.28 14.13
C ASP A 260 13.67 -0.19 12.60
N PHE A 261 12.94 -1.12 11.96
CA PHE A 261 12.70 -1.09 10.52
C PHE A 261 11.88 0.14 10.10
N VAL A 262 10.76 0.43 10.78
CA VAL A 262 9.94 1.62 10.47
C VAL A 262 10.76 2.90 10.69
N LYS A 263 11.60 2.96 11.73
CA LYS A 263 12.53 4.08 11.91
C LYS A 263 13.52 4.21 10.75
N PHE A 264 14.05 3.08 10.25
CA PHE A 264 14.94 3.07 9.09
C PHE A 264 14.24 3.57 7.82
N LEU A 265 12.94 3.28 7.64
CA LEU A 265 12.16 3.77 6.50
C LEU A 265 12.15 5.30 6.39
N TYR A 266 12.30 6.03 7.50
CA TYR A 266 12.43 7.50 7.51
C TYR A 266 13.87 7.99 7.43
N SER A 267 14.87 7.11 7.28
CA SER A 267 16.26 7.53 7.06
C SER A 267 16.46 8.14 5.67
N ASP A 268 17.47 8.97 5.52
CA ASP A 268 17.84 9.54 4.22
C ASP A 268 18.09 8.45 3.17
N GLU A 269 18.67 7.30 3.57
CA GLU A 269 18.96 6.17 2.69
C GLU A 269 17.66 5.55 2.15
N ALA A 270 16.72 5.18 3.03
CA ALA A 270 15.46 4.56 2.62
C ALA A 270 14.59 5.55 1.83
N GLN A 271 14.49 6.79 2.28
CA GLN A 271 13.72 7.83 1.58
C GLN A 271 14.30 8.15 0.20
N LYS A 272 15.62 8.09 0.04
CA LYS A 272 16.25 8.22 -1.28
C LYS A 272 15.88 7.06 -2.20
N ILE A 273 15.85 5.82 -1.68
CA ILE A 273 15.40 4.64 -2.44
C ILE A 273 13.95 4.84 -2.90
N PHE A 274 13.06 5.29 -2.00
CA PHE A 274 11.69 5.64 -2.39
C PHE A 274 11.65 6.69 -3.50
N GLY A 275 12.44 7.77 -3.38
CA GLY A 275 12.55 8.79 -4.41
C GLY A 275 13.02 8.22 -5.75
N GLU A 276 14.06 7.38 -5.76
CA GLU A 276 14.56 6.71 -6.97
C GLU A 276 13.50 5.79 -7.63
N LYS A 277 12.51 5.33 -6.86
CA LYS A 277 11.36 4.54 -7.34
C LYS A 277 10.13 5.40 -7.68
N GLY A 278 10.28 6.73 -7.69
CA GLY A 278 9.22 7.63 -8.13
C GLY A 278 8.28 8.13 -7.03
N TYR A 279 8.48 7.72 -5.78
CA TYR A 279 7.76 8.28 -4.65
C TYR A 279 8.29 9.67 -4.30
N ARG A 280 7.46 10.51 -3.71
CA ARG A 280 7.86 11.79 -3.16
C ARG A 280 8.28 11.60 -1.71
N PRO A 281 9.58 11.73 -1.36
CA PRO A 281 10.05 11.55 0.01
C PRO A 281 9.42 12.57 0.95
N VAL A 282 9.05 12.12 2.18
CA VAL A 282 8.54 13.02 3.23
C VAL A 282 9.68 13.71 3.98
N VAL A 283 10.89 13.15 3.96
CA VAL A 283 12.08 13.78 4.53
C VAL A 283 12.55 14.90 3.59
N LYS A 284 12.38 16.13 4.05
CA LYS A 284 12.58 17.34 3.23
C LYS A 284 13.96 17.41 2.57
N SER A 285 15.04 17.12 3.32
CA SER A 285 16.42 17.11 2.79
C SER A 285 16.64 16.12 1.65
N VAL A 286 15.85 15.05 1.63
CA VAL A 286 15.86 14.04 0.56
C VAL A 286 14.94 14.48 -0.58
N ALA A 287 13.73 14.97 -0.26
CA ALA A 287 12.79 15.45 -1.27
C ALA A 287 13.39 16.53 -2.19
N GLU A 288 14.21 17.43 -1.63
CA GLU A 288 14.92 18.49 -2.38
C GLU A 288 15.96 17.95 -3.38
N GLN A 289 16.29 16.66 -3.35
CA GLN A 289 17.21 16.02 -4.31
C GLN A 289 16.52 15.52 -5.57
N PHE A 290 15.16 15.54 -5.59
CA PHE A 290 14.35 15.08 -6.70
C PHE A 290 13.58 16.25 -7.33
N ASP A 291 13.55 16.29 -8.66
CA ASP A 291 12.84 17.33 -9.42
C ASP A 291 11.43 16.84 -9.78
N TYR A 292 10.57 16.66 -8.75
CA TYR A 292 9.17 16.33 -8.97
C TYR A 292 8.34 17.58 -9.32
N LYS A 293 7.62 17.50 -10.43
CA LYS A 293 6.75 18.58 -10.87
C LYS A 293 5.64 18.82 -9.83
N THR A 294 5.58 20.04 -9.28
CA THR A 294 4.44 20.43 -8.43
C THR A 294 3.27 20.83 -9.33
N PRO A 295 2.12 20.17 -9.21
CA PRO A 295 0.91 20.55 -9.94
C PRO A 295 0.48 21.97 -9.57
N PRO A 296 -0.03 22.79 -10.51
CA PRO A 296 -0.51 24.15 -10.24
C PRO A 296 -1.58 24.20 -9.13
N THR A 297 -2.45 23.20 -9.07
CA THR A 297 -3.47 23.06 -8.02
C THR A 297 -3.35 21.68 -7.39
N LEU A 298 -2.48 21.58 -6.40
CA LEU A 298 -2.35 20.38 -5.56
C LEU A 298 -3.27 20.55 -4.36
N PHE A 299 -4.21 19.64 -4.19
CA PHE A 299 -5.13 19.61 -3.05
C PHE A 299 -4.96 18.32 -2.24
N THR A 300 -5.54 18.27 -1.08
CA THR A 300 -5.42 17.13 -0.15
C THR A 300 -6.78 16.54 0.17
N ILE A 301 -6.80 15.36 0.77
CA ILE A 301 -8.02 14.74 1.24
C ILE A 301 -8.69 15.56 2.36
N GLN A 302 -7.93 16.39 3.07
CA GLN A 302 -8.43 17.27 4.12
C GLN A 302 -9.35 18.38 3.57
N ASP A 303 -9.18 18.76 2.30
CA ASP A 303 -10.11 19.68 1.62
C ASP A 303 -11.54 19.13 1.55
N PHE A 304 -11.71 17.82 1.75
CA PHE A 304 -13.00 17.10 1.73
C PHE A 304 -13.37 16.51 3.11
N GLY A 305 -12.69 16.93 4.18
CA GLY A 305 -12.98 16.49 5.55
C GLY A 305 -12.22 15.23 5.99
N GLY A 306 -11.21 14.80 5.24
CA GLY A 306 -10.39 13.62 5.55
C GLY A 306 -11.06 12.30 5.17
N TRP A 307 -10.31 11.20 5.25
CA TRP A 307 -10.80 9.87 4.84
C TRP A 307 -11.99 9.38 5.64
N GLY A 308 -12.13 9.77 6.92
CA GLY A 308 -13.31 9.40 7.71
C GLY A 308 -14.61 9.89 7.06
N THR A 309 -14.67 11.18 6.71
CA THR A 309 -15.84 11.77 6.05
C THR A 309 -16.02 11.21 4.63
N VAL A 310 -14.94 11.14 3.87
CA VAL A 310 -14.97 10.68 2.48
C VAL A 310 -15.37 9.21 2.37
N LYS A 311 -14.93 8.35 3.28
CA LYS A 311 -15.32 6.95 3.33
C LYS A 311 -16.83 6.78 3.41
N ASP A 312 -17.46 7.50 4.33
CA ASP A 312 -18.90 7.39 4.55
C ASP A 312 -19.71 8.01 3.41
N GLU A 313 -19.26 9.13 2.88
CA GLU A 313 -19.99 9.83 1.83
C GLU A 313 -19.84 9.18 0.45
N PHE A 314 -18.64 8.74 0.11
CA PHE A 314 -18.31 8.26 -1.24
C PHE A 314 -18.24 6.75 -1.35
N PHE A 315 -17.71 6.06 -0.32
CA PHE A 315 -17.31 4.66 -0.41
C PHE A 315 -18.06 3.73 0.57
N ASP A 316 -19.12 4.20 1.22
CA ASP A 316 -20.06 3.30 1.89
C ASP A 316 -20.62 2.31 0.83
N PRO A 317 -20.55 0.98 1.05
CA PRO A 317 -20.86 0.00 0.01
C PRO A 317 -22.34 -0.04 -0.38
N GLU A 318 -23.24 0.50 0.46
CA GLU A 318 -24.69 0.52 0.19
C GLU A 318 -25.18 1.90 -0.26
N ASN A 319 -24.69 2.96 0.38
CA ASN A 319 -25.25 4.30 0.27
C ASN A 319 -24.30 5.34 -0.31
N GLY A 320 -23.00 5.00 -0.44
CA GLY A 320 -21.98 5.90 -0.96
C GLY A 320 -22.27 6.36 -2.39
N ILE A 321 -21.73 7.51 -2.74
CA ILE A 321 -21.87 8.09 -4.09
C ILE A 321 -21.31 7.12 -5.12
N VAL A 322 -20.10 6.59 -4.89
CA VAL A 322 -19.42 5.66 -5.81
C VAL A 322 -20.14 4.32 -5.89
N ALA A 323 -20.64 3.82 -4.76
CA ALA A 323 -21.43 2.59 -4.74
C ALA A 323 -22.68 2.70 -5.63
N LYS A 324 -23.38 3.83 -5.58
CA LYS A 324 -24.56 4.08 -6.44
C LYS A 324 -24.19 4.14 -7.91
N ILE A 325 -23.03 4.75 -8.24
CA ILE A 325 -22.53 4.80 -9.62
C ILE A 325 -22.25 3.38 -10.11
N GLU A 326 -21.47 2.60 -9.37
CA GLU A 326 -21.10 1.22 -9.73
C GLU A 326 -22.32 0.32 -9.88
N MET A 327 -23.25 0.36 -8.92
CA MET A 327 -24.49 -0.41 -8.99
C MET A 327 -25.32 -0.03 -10.22
N SER A 328 -25.35 1.25 -10.61
CA SER A 328 -26.07 1.70 -11.81
C SER A 328 -25.48 1.13 -13.11
N LEU A 329 -24.19 0.79 -13.10
CA LEU A 329 -23.46 0.18 -14.20
C LEU A 329 -23.40 -1.36 -14.10
N GLY A 330 -24.04 -1.94 -13.07
CA GLY A 330 -24.06 -3.39 -12.85
C GLY A 330 -22.76 -3.96 -12.27
N VAL A 331 -21.91 -3.12 -11.70
CA VAL A 331 -20.66 -3.52 -11.03
C VAL A 331 -20.92 -3.79 -9.56
N SER A 332 -20.32 -4.86 -9.02
CA SER A 332 -20.43 -5.19 -7.60
C SER A 332 -19.64 -4.23 -6.74
N THR A 333 -20.23 -3.83 -5.62
CA THR A 333 -19.59 -3.07 -4.54
C THR A 333 -19.07 -3.99 -3.43
N ASP A 334 -19.16 -5.29 -3.62
CA ASP A 334 -18.69 -6.29 -2.67
C ASP A 334 -17.16 -6.26 -2.62
N SER A 335 -16.63 -6.11 -1.43
CA SER A 335 -15.19 -5.95 -1.23
C SER A 335 -14.44 -7.27 -0.95
N GLY A 336 -15.14 -8.42 -1.13
CA GLY A 336 -14.58 -9.74 -0.88
C GLY A 336 -14.57 -10.13 0.58
#